data_c183f808d2c92e7063d61762b5bda547
#
_entry.id   c183f808d2c92e7063d61762b5bda547
#
_cell.length_a   1.000
_cell.length_b   1.000
_cell.length_c   1.000
_cell.angle_alpha   90.00
_cell.angle_beta   90.00
_cell.angle_gamma   90.00
#
_symmetry.space_group_name_H-M   'P 1'
#
loop_
_entity.id
_entity.type
_entity.pdbx_description
1 polymer ?
#
loop_
_entity_poly.entity_id
_entity_poly.type
_entity_poly.pdbx_seq_one_letter_code
_entity_poly.pdbx_strand_id
1 'polypeptide(L)'
;MLRGKRVAVTGHTSGIGKEIYEYCQFNGAEVRGYSRRSGFDMKDRNGDHIINDILRLDAEIVFNHAWYPRVQNKILKILHTQWKEKEKVIINTGSATCYYSIGASIYESDKAELRDYCIAKATDYPYKDKCRLHNVSMGWTNSAVLEGVEEGDYFIDPYEAALVLINLVMPQNYVMTEIVCNAKFKPMKNMVQLRDKATANVIRDMQLEVKQPWEE
;
A
#
# COMPACT_ATOMS: atom_id res chain seq x y z
N MET A 1 -8.33 19.87 6.27
CA MET A 1 -8.73 18.51 5.86
C MET A 1 -8.10 17.44 6.77
N LEU A 2 -6.78 17.37 6.89
CA LEU A 2 -6.08 16.38 7.74
C LEU A 2 -5.94 16.83 9.21
N ARG A 3 -6.06 18.13 9.49
CA ARG A 3 -5.82 18.69 10.83
C ARG A 3 -6.70 18.03 11.88
N GLY A 4 -6.06 17.49 12.92
CA GLY A 4 -6.72 16.77 14.02
C GLY A 4 -7.24 15.38 13.66
N LYS A 5 -7.04 14.89 12.43
CA LYS A 5 -7.42 13.52 12.04
C LYS A 5 -6.39 12.51 12.54
N ARG A 6 -6.87 11.38 13.04
CA ARG A 6 -6.02 10.23 13.39
C ARG A 6 -5.76 9.40 12.16
N VAL A 7 -4.48 9.34 11.76
CA VAL A 7 -4.01 8.71 10.53
C VAL A 7 -3.04 7.59 10.85
N ALA A 8 -3.25 6.43 10.26
CA ALA A 8 -2.35 5.28 10.32
C ALA A 8 -1.65 5.07 8.97
N VAL A 9 -0.32 4.88 8.98
CA VAL A 9 0.47 4.65 7.77
C VAL A 9 1.35 3.43 7.95
N THR A 10 1.13 2.36 7.19
CA THR A 10 2.04 1.21 7.18
C THR A 10 3.20 1.48 6.20
N GLY A 11 4.44 1.14 6.59
CA GLY A 11 5.63 1.37 5.75
C GLY A 11 6.12 2.82 5.69
N HIS A 12 5.94 3.59 6.75
CA HIS A 12 6.19 5.04 6.82
C HIS A 12 7.66 5.47 6.82
N THR A 13 8.61 4.57 6.69
CA THR A 13 10.06 4.90 6.86
C THR A 13 10.81 5.09 5.56
N SER A 14 10.20 4.84 4.42
CA SER A 14 10.82 5.01 3.09
C SER A 14 9.79 5.15 1.97
N GLY A 15 10.22 5.65 0.81
CA GLY A 15 9.42 5.75 -0.42
C GLY A 15 8.08 6.44 -0.20
N ILE A 16 7.05 5.97 -0.89
CA ILE A 16 5.69 6.55 -0.85
C ILE A 16 5.15 6.67 0.58
N GLY A 17 5.36 5.65 1.42
CA GLY A 17 4.86 5.67 2.79
C GLY A 17 5.47 6.76 3.66
N LYS A 18 6.76 7.10 3.44
CA LYS A 18 7.44 8.22 4.09
C LYS A 18 6.80 9.54 3.66
N GLU A 19 6.63 9.75 2.36
CA GLU A 19 6.03 10.97 1.82
C GLU A 19 4.60 11.19 2.35
N ILE A 20 3.79 10.13 2.42
CA ILE A 20 2.44 10.20 3.02
C ILE A 20 2.53 10.60 4.49
N TYR A 21 3.42 9.97 5.25
CA TYR A 21 3.58 10.20 6.68
C TYR A 21 3.98 11.66 6.97
N GLU A 22 5.01 12.15 6.28
CA GLU A 22 5.50 13.53 6.43
C GLU A 22 4.46 14.55 5.99
N TYR A 23 3.77 14.32 4.88
CA TYR A 23 2.69 15.19 4.41
C TYR A 23 1.55 15.28 5.43
N CYS A 24 1.11 14.16 5.98
CA CYS A 24 0.04 14.14 6.97
C CYS A 24 0.44 14.88 8.26
N GLN A 25 1.68 14.69 8.74
CA GLN A 25 2.20 15.41 9.90
C GLN A 25 2.26 16.92 9.65
N PHE A 26 2.80 17.33 8.49
CA PHE A 26 2.92 18.74 8.11
C PHE A 26 1.54 19.43 8.07
N ASN A 27 0.51 18.70 7.67
CA ASN A 27 -0.88 19.20 7.59
C ASN A 27 -1.66 19.04 8.93
N GLY A 28 -0.99 18.75 10.03
CA GLY A 28 -1.55 18.77 11.37
C GLY A 28 -2.39 17.56 11.74
N ALA A 29 -2.19 16.41 11.08
CA ALA A 29 -2.77 15.15 11.51
C ALA A 29 -2.03 14.55 12.70
N GLU A 30 -2.75 13.77 13.53
CA GLU A 30 -2.16 12.85 14.49
C GLU A 30 -1.78 11.55 13.75
N VAL A 31 -0.50 11.45 13.35
CA VAL A 31 -0.06 10.35 12.48
C VAL A 31 0.68 9.28 13.28
N ARG A 32 0.26 8.03 13.12
CA ARG A 32 0.97 6.87 13.63
C ARG A 32 1.52 6.02 12.49
N GLY A 33 2.83 5.84 12.49
CA GLY A 33 3.55 5.05 11.49
C GLY A 33 3.85 3.64 12.00
N TYR A 34 3.70 2.64 11.12
CA TYR A 34 3.96 1.24 11.40
C TYR A 34 5.04 0.72 10.47
N SER A 35 6.16 0.30 11.05
CA SER A 35 7.29 -0.27 10.32
C SER A 35 8.17 -1.11 11.26
N ARG A 36 9.06 -1.91 10.69
CA ARG A 36 10.07 -2.65 11.47
C ARG A 36 10.86 -1.72 12.39
N ARG A 37 11.28 -0.55 11.90
CA ARG A 37 12.06 0.43 12.68
C ARG A 37 11.30 1.03 13.86
N SER A 38 9.97 1.05 13.79
CA SER A 38 9.12 1.53 14.90
C SER A 38 8.57 0.40 15.77
N GLY A 39 9.12 -0.83 15.66
CA GLY A 39 8.69 -1.99 16.43
C GLY A 39 7.40 -2.66 15.94
N PHE A 40 6.97 -2.33 14.73
CA PHE A 40 5.78 -2.92 14.09
C PHE A 40 6.17 -3.68 12.83
N ASP A 41 6.79 -4.87 13.00
CA ASP A 41 7.06 -5.74 11.86
C ASP A 41 5.79 -6.48 11.44
N MET A 42 5.45 -6.41 10.15
CA MET A 42 4.28 -7.12 9.59
C MET A 42 4.40 -8.64 9.72
N LYS A 43 5.62 -9.17 9.77
CA LYS A 43 5.90 -10.59 9.98
C LYS A 43 5.46 -11.04 11.36
N ASP A 44 5.68 -10.19 12.37
CA ASP A 44 5.37 -10.52 13.76
C ASP A 44 3.87 -10.71 13.93
N ARG A 45 3.49 -11.85 14.54
CA ARG A 45 2.08 -12.19 14.80
C ARG A 45 1.19 -12.03 13.56
N ASN A 46 1.77 -12.20 12.36
CA ASN A 46 1.04 -12.05 11.11
C ASN A 46 0.25 -10.73 11.05
N GLY A 47 0.84 -9.62 11.51
CA GLY A 47 0.29 -8.27 11.48
C GLY A 47 -0.80 -7.95 12.52
N ASP A 48 -1.19 -8.90 13.40
CA ASP A 48 -2.29 -8.67 14.36
C ASP A 48 -2.03 -7.52 15.33
N HIS A 49 -0.79 -7.33 15.75
CA HIS A 49 -0.41 -6.22 16.64
C HIS A 49 -0.58 -4.84 15.95
N ILE A 50 -0.35 -4.75 14.63
CA ILE A 50 -0.59 -3.54 13.83
C ILE A 50 -2.09 -3.28 13.76
N ILE A 51 -2.90 -4.30 13.42
CA ILE A 51 -4.36 -4.19 13.33
C ILE A 51 -4.94 -3.72 14.65
N ASN A 52 -4.56 -4.36 15.76
CA ASN A 52 -5.04 -4.03 17.10
C ASN A 52 -4.67 -2.61 17.50
N ASP A 53 -3.47 -2.15 17.15
CA ASP A 53 -3.04 -0.79 17.46
C ASP A 53 -3.78 0.27 16.61
N ILE A 54 -4.04 0.01 15.33
CA ILE A 54 -4.87 0.85 14.46
C ILE A 54 -6.30 0.97 15.00
N LEU A 55 -6.88 -0.15 15.46
CA LEU A 55 -8.21 -0.17 16.06
C LEU A 55 -8.25 0.61 17.38
N ARG A 56 -7.22 0.47 18.22
CA ARG A 56 -7.09 1.18 19.51
C ARG A 56 -6.87 2.69 19.30
N LEU A 57 -6.10 3.09 18.29
CA LEU A 57 -5.94 4.48 17.87
C LEU A 57 -7.27 5.08 17.41
N ASP A 58 -8.23 4.25 17.05
CA ASP A 58 -9.47 4.62 16.38
C ASP A 58 -9.19 5.47 15.12
N ALA A 59 -8.20 5.06 14.32
CA ALA A 59 -7.79 5.78 13.13
C ALA A 59 -9.00 6.08 12.22
N GLU A 60 -9.05 7.29 11.68
CA GLU A 60 -10.08 7.73 10.75
C GLU A 60 -9.66 7.46 9.30
N ILE A 61 -8.35 7.47 9.06
CA ILE A 61 -7.72 7.26 7.76
C ILE A 61 -6.60 6.23 7.91
N VAL A 62 -6.58 5.24 7.03
CA VAL A 62 -5.49 4.26 6.97
C VAL A 62 -4.90 4.25 5.57
N PHE A 63 -3.61 4.52 5.47
CA PHE A 63 -2.80 4.22 4.30
C PHE A 63 -2.16 2.85 4.48
N ASN A 64 -2.79 1.84 3.89
CA ASN A 64 -2.33 0.45 3.90
C ASN A 64 -1.31 0.25 2.78
N HIS A 65 -0.11 0.78 2.99
CA HIS A 65 0.93 0.89 1.96
C HIS A 65 1.91 -0.28 1.97
N ALA A 66 2.44 -0.66 3.15
CA ALA A 66 3.42 -1.73 3.24
C ALA A 66 2.85 -3.08 2.79
N TRP A 67 3.69 -3.86 2.14
CA TRP A 67 3.37 -5.23 1.77
C TRP A 67 4.24 -6.23 2.54
N TYR A 68 3.60 -7.28 2.99
CA TYR A 68 4.17 -8.56 3.43
C TYR A 68 3.19 -9.65 3.02
N PRO A 69 3.62 -10.85 2.62
CA PRO A 69 2.72 -11.89 2.12
C PRO A 69 1.45 -12.04 2.94
N ARG A 70 0.31 -11.84 2.31
CA ARG A 70 -1.06 -11.92 2.86
C ARG A 70 -1.42 -10.90 3.93
N VAL A 71 -0.44 -10.22 4.58
CA VAL A 71 -0.71 -9.34 5.72
C VAL A 71 -1.38 -8.04 5.31
N GLN A 72 -0.98 -7.45 4.18
CA GLN A 72 -1.65 -6.25 3.66
C GLN A 72 -3.14 -6.50 3.41
N ASN A 73 -3.48 -7.64 2.80
CA ASN A 73 -4.86 -8.06 2.56
C ASN A 73 -5.61 -8.35 3.88
N LYS A 74 -4.95 -8.96 4.85
CA LYS A 74 -5.52 -9.20 6.19
C LYS A 74 -5.86 -7.90 6.90
N ILE A 75 -4.96 -6.91 6.89
CA ILE A 75 -5.21 -5.57 7.45
C ILE A 75 -6.45 -4.95 6.81
N LEU A 76 -6.50 -4.90 5.47
CA LEU A 76 -7.66 -4.39 4.75
C LEU A 76 -8.96 -5.06 5.18
N LYS A 77 -9.02 -6.39 5.13
CA LYS A 77 -10.26 -7.15 5.36
C LYS A 77 -10.76 -7.01 6.79
N ILE A 78 -9.86 -7.06 7.78
CA ILE A 78 -10.26 -6.94 9.19
C ILE A 78 -10.72 -5.52 9.49
N LEU A 79 -9.95 -4.50 9.10
CA LEU A 79 -10.34 -3.11 9.36
C LEU A 79 -11.65 -2.76 8.65
N HIS A 80 -11.84 -3.16 7.40
CA HIS A 80 -13.09 -2.91 6.69
C HIS A 80 -14.27 -3.59 7.38
N THR A 81 -14.13 -4.85 7.80
CA THR A 81 -15.19 -5.57 8.52
C THR A 81 -15.60 -4.84 9.81
N GLN A 82 -14.63 -4.30 10.56
CA GLN A 82 -14.88 -3.57 11.80
C GLN A 82 -15.46 -2.16 11.58
N TRP A 83 -15.29 -1.62 10.38
CA TRP A 83 -15.61 -0.22 10.07
C TRP A 83 -16.73 -0.01 9.06
N LYS A 84 -17.41 -1.06 8.62
CA LYS A 84 -18.50 -0.97 7.61
C LYS A 84 -19.47 0.18 7.89
N GLU A 85 -19.91 0.32 9.15
CA GLU A 85 -20.88 1.33 9.57
C GLU A 85 -20.23 2.64 10.04
N LYS A 86 -18.94 2.83 9.84
CA LYS A 86 -18.18 4.00 10.30
C LYS A 86 -17.67 4.81 9.13
N GLU A 87 -17.77 6.13 9.22
CA GLU A 87 -17.23 7.06 8.21
C GLU A 87 -15.70 7.11 8.30
N LYS A 88 -15.04 6.08 7.80
CA LYS A 88 -13.59 5.92 7.75
C LYS A 88 -13.12 5.69 6.33
N VAL A 89 -11.81 5.79 6.11
CA VAL A 89 -11.21 5.61 4.80
C VAL A 89 -10.02 4.68 4.89
N ILE A 90 -10.00 3.66 4.03
CA ILE A 90 -8.85 2.78 3.84
C ILE A 90 -8.34 2.95 2.41
N ILE A 91 -7.11 3.41 2.28
CA ILE A 91 -6.45 3.65 0.99
C ILE A 91 -5.32 2.62 0.86
N ASN A 92 -5.45 1.75 -0.12
CA ASN A 92 -4.49 0.68 -0.36
C ASN A 92 -3.53 1.06 -1.47
N THR A 93 -2.24 0.82 -1.26
CA THR A 93 -1.26 0.86 -2.34
C THR A 93 -1.19 -0.50 -2.99
N GLY A 94 -1.84 -0.61 -4.13
CA GLY A 94 -1.79 -1.75 -5.03
C GLY A 94 -0.54 -1.75 -5.90
N SER A 95 -0.56 -2.53 -6.96
CA SER A 95 0.52 -2.58 -7.94
C SER A 95 -0.05 -2.85 -9.33
N ALA A 96 0.51 -2.24 -10.35
CA ALA A 96 0.19 -2.53 -11.74
C ALA A 96 0.50 -3.98 -12.15
N THR A 97 1.30 -4.70 -11.36
CA THR A 97 1.57 -6.13 -11.56
C THR A 97 0.33 -7.02 -11.43
N CYS A 98 -0.78 -6.50 -10.89
CA CYS A 98 -2.07 -7.20 -10.93
C CYS A 98 -2.69 -7.26 -12.34
N TYR A 99 -2.12 -6.54 -13.32
CA TYR A 99 -2.56 -6.55 -14.72
C TYR A 99 -1.55 -7.21 -15.66
N TYR A 100 -0.30 -7.35 -15.23
CA TYR A 100 0.76 -8.04 -15.99
C TYR A 100 1.72 -8.75 -15.03
N SER A 101 2.19 -9.92 -15.44
CA SER A 101 3.10 -10.70 -14.60
C SER A 101 4.54 -10.21 -14.72
N ILE A 102 5.24 -10.17 -13.57
CA ILE A 102 6.69 -9.99 -13.48
C ILE A 102 7.41 -11.24 -12.97
N GLY A 103 6.67 -12.36 -12.75
CA GLY A 103 7.21 -13.60 -12.22
C GLY A 103 7.27 -13.70 -10.70
N ALA A 104 6.72 -12.73 -9.96
CA ALA A 104 6.64 -12.71 -8.49
C ALA A 104 5.25 -13.16 -8.02
N SER A 105 4.90 -14.43 -8.21
CA SER A 105 3.54 -14.96 -8.12
C SER A 105 2.78 -14.65 -6.83
N ILE A 106 3.43 -14.69 -5.67
CA ILE A 106 2.78 -14.37 -4.38
C ILE A 106 2.46 -12.87 -4.30
N TYR A 107 3.40 -12.00 -4.69
CA TYR A 107 3.20 -10.56 -4.69
C TYR A 107 2.06 -10.16 -5.64
N GLU A 108 2.09 -10.69 -6.86
CA GLU A 108 1.06 -10.43 -7.88
C GLU A 108 -0.31 -10.88 -7.44
N SER A 109 -0.40 -12.11 -6.89
CA SER A 109 -1.64 -12.67 -6.36
C SER A 109 -2.20 -11.82 -5.21
N ASP A 110 -1.36 -11.40 -4.26
CA ASP A 110 -1.77 -10.54 -3.16
C ASP A 110 -2.28 -9.17 -3.65
N LYS A 111 -1.60 -8.57 -4.65
CA LYS A 111 -2.00 -7.28 -5.21
C LYS A 111 -3.29 -7.38 -6.04
N ALA A 112 -3.49 -8.48 -6.75
CA ALA A 112 -4.75 -8.77 -7.43
C ALA A 112 -5.91 -8.95 -6.43
N GLU A 113 -5.71 -9.72 -5.36
CA GLU A 113 -6.69 -9.91 -4.30
C GLU A 113 -7.07 -8.58 -3.61
N LEU A 114 -6.08 -7.70 -3.36
CA LEU A 114 -6.28 -6.38 -2.77
C LEU A 114 -7.22 -5.53 -3.65
N ARG A 115 -6.92 -5.47 -4.95
CA ARG A 115 -7.74 -4.77 -5.95
C ARG A 115 -9.15 -5.35 -6.01
N ASP A 116 -9.26 -6.67 -6.19
CA ASP A 116 -10.52 -7.35 -6.42
C ASP A 116 -11.44 -7.23 -5.20
N TYR A 117 -10.89 -7.25 -3.98
CA TYR A 117 -11.65 -6.99 -2.77
C TYR A 117 -12.25 -5.57 -2.77
N CYS A 118 -11.47 -4.55 -3.12
CA CYS A 118 -11.97 -3.17 -3.17
C CYS A 118 -13.07 -3.01 -4.23
N ILE A 119 -12.88 -3.59 -5.42
CA ILE A 119 -13.87 -3.55 -6.50
C ILE A 119 -15.15 -4.28 -6.08
N ALA A 120 -15.04 -5.50 -5.56
CA ALA A 120 -16.18 -6.28 -5.14
C ALA A 120 -17.03 -5.57 -4.08
N LYS A 121 -16.38 -4.88 -3.12
CA LYS A 121 -17.09 -4.15 -2.07
C LYS A 121 -17.78 -2.89 -2.57
N ALA A 122 -17.22 -2.20 -3.56
CA ALA A 122 -17.84 -1.02 -4.14
C ALA A 122 -18.97 -1.34 -5.13
N THR A 123 -18.95 -2.53 -5.73
CA THR A 123 -19.99 -2.98 -6.66
C THR A 123 -21.13 -3.73 -5.98
N ASP A 124 -21.04 -3.97 -4.67
CA ASP A 124 -22.09 -4.58 -3.86
C ASP A 124 -23.29 -3.61 -3.77
N TYR A 125 -24.28 -3.81 -4.62
CA TYR A 125 -25.43 -2.91 -4.73
C TYR A 125 -26.58 -3.32 -3.79
N PRO A 126 -27.23 -2.35 -3.10
CA PRO A 126 -26.84 -0.96 -2.96
C PRO A 126 -25.61 -0.83 -2.04
N TYR A 127 -24.65 0.01 -2.44
CA TYR A 127 -23.46 0.28 -1.61
C TYR A 127 -23.89 0.82 -0.23
N LYS A 128 -23.70 0.01 0.80
CA LYS A 128 -24.19 0.30 2.16
C LYS A 128 -23.07 0.66 3.13
N ASP A 129 -21.84 0.32 2.78
CA ASP A 129 -20.72 0.52 3.68
C ASP A 129 -20.36 2.01 3.77
N LYS A 130 -20.27 2.54 5.00
CA LYS A 130 -19.83 3.92 5.22
C LYS A 130 -18.32 4.07 5.12
N CYS A 131 -17.58 2.99 5.35
CA CYS A 131 -16.14 2.95 5.19
C CYS A 131 -15.77 2.95 3.71
N ARG A 132 -15.08 3.99 3.26
CA ARG A 132 -14.62 4.09 1.87
C ARG A 132 -13.34 3.28 1.65
N LEU A 133 -13.33 2.48 0.60
CA LEU A 133 -12.20 1.67 0.17
C LEU A 133 -11.67 2.18 -1.16
N HIS A 134 -10.37 2.41 -1.22
CA HIS A 134 -9.68 2.78 -2.44
C HIS A 134 -8.49 1.85 -2.66
N ASN A 135 -8.27 1.44 -3.91
CA ASN A 135 -7.04 0.80 -4.34
C ASN A 135 -6.37 1.65 -5.41
N VAL A 136 -5.09 1.90 -5.25
CA VAL A 136 -4.29 2.59 -6.26
C VAL A 136 -3.19 1.66 -6.73
N SER A 137 -3.37 1.10 -7.91
CA SER A 137 -2.40 0.23 -8.57
C SER A 137 -1.27 1.08 -9.15
N MET A 138 -0.18 1.18 -8.39
CA MET A 138 1.01 1.92 -8.79
C MET A 138 1.85 1.12 -9.77
N GLY A 139 2.28 1.78 -10.83
CA GLY A 139 3.34 1.31 -11.70
C GLY A 139 4.73 1.43 -11.05
N TRP A 140 5.76 1.44 -11.86
CA TRP A 140 7.13 1.58 -11.40
C TRP A 140 7.32 2.91 -10.66
N THR A 141 7.67 2.82 -9.39
CA THR A 141 7.92 3.98 -8.53
C THR A 141 9.36 3.90 -8.04
N ASN A 142 10.06 5.02 -8.03
CA ASN A 142 11.42 5.09 -7.50
C ASN A 142 11.41 4.76 -6.00
N SER A 143 11.78 3.55 -5.67
CA SER A 143 11.71 2.99 -4.32
C SER A 143 12.84 1.97 -4.10
N ALA A 144 13.01 1.53 -2.86
CA ALA A 144 14.03 0.53 -2.50
C ALA A 144 13.91 -0.80 -3.29
N VAL A 145 12.73 -1.14 -3.81
CA VAL A 145 12.53 -2.32 -4.67
C VAL A 145 13.29 -2.19 -5.99
N LEU A 146 13.59 -0.95 -6.40
CA LEU A 146 14.34 -0.65 -7.62
C LEU A 146 15.79 -0.28 -7.33
N GLU A 147 16.32 -0.55 -6.15
CA GLU A 147 17.73 -0.31 -5.80
C GLU A 147 18.65 -1.03 -6.78
N GLY A 148 19.63 -0.30 -7.34
CA GLY A 148 20.55 -0.80 -8.37
C GLY A 148 19.96 -0.81 -9.79
N VAL A 149 18.75 -0.28 -10.00
CA VAL A 149 18.23 0.10 -11.31
C VAL A 149 18.63 1.53 -11.59
N GLU A 150 19.20 1.81 -12.76
CA GLU A 150 19.56 3.18 -13.14
C GLU A 150 18.32 4.07 -13.12
N GLU A 151 18.43 5.22 -12.42
CA GLU A 151 17.38 6.23 -12.42
C GLU A 151 17.13 6.71 -13.85
N GLY A 152 15.92 6.65 -14.28
CA GLY A 152 15.47 7.17 -15.56
C GLY A 152 14.13 7.87 -15.41
N ASP A 153 13.76 8.64 -16.40
CA ASP A 153 12.48 9.40 -16.50
C ASP A 153 11.21 8.51 -16.48
N TYR A 154 11.35 7.25 -16.07
CA TYR A 154 10.31 6.20 -16.22
C TYR A 154 9.66 5.78 -14.90
N PHE A 155 10.11 6.34 -13.80
CA PHE A 155 9.58 6.03 -12.47
C PHE A 155 8.68 7.16 -12.01
N ILE A 156 7.60 6.77 -11.33
CA ILE A 156 6.78 7.74 -10.60
C ILE A 156 7.61 8.21 -9.40
N ASP A 157 7.68 9.51 -9.19
CA ASP A 157 8.29 10.06 -7.99
C ASP A 157 7.46 9.64 -6.76
N PRO A 158 8.09 9.22 -5.64
CA PRO A 158 7.37 8.81 -4.43
C PRO A 158 6.44 9.88 -3.87
N TYR A 159 6.81 11.15 -3.97
CA TYR A 159 5.96 12.26 -3.53
C TYR A 159 4.74 12.44 -4.44
N GLU A 160 4.91 12.36 -5.76
CA GLU A 160 3.80 12.40 -6.72
C GLU A 160 2.84 11.22 -6.49
N ALA A 161 3.38 10.00 -6.26
CA ALA A 161 2.58 8.84 -5.92
C ALA A 161 1.82 9.03 -4.61
N ALA A 162 2.45 9.62 -3.59
CA ALA A 162 1.81 9.94 -2.31
C ALA A 162 0.66 10.92 -2.48
N LEU A 163 0.81 11.95 -3.31
CA LEU A 163 -0.25 12.93 -3.58
C LEU A 163 -1.50 12.29 -4.19
N VAL A 164 -1.35 11.30 -5.07
CA VAL A 164 -2.51 10.54 -5.61
C VAL A 164 -3.28 9.86 -4.48
N LEU A 165 -2.57 9.17 -3.58
CA LEU A 165 -3.19 8.48 -2.45
C LEU A 165 -3.84 9.47 -1.46
N ILE A 166 -3.18 10.57 -1.16
CA ILE A 166 -3.65 11.58 -0.22
C ILE A 166 -4.93 12.27 -0.72
N ASN A 167 -5.05 12.52 -2.01
CA ASN A 167 -6.24 13.13 -2.60
C ASN A 167 -7.51 12.29 -2.42
N LEU A 168 -7.39 10.99 -2.20
CA LEU A 168 -8.53 10.10 -1.95
C LEU A 168 -9.13 10.24 -0.54
N VAL A 169 -8.44 10.92 0.36
CA VAL A 169 -8.96 11.25 1.69
C VAL A 169 -10.14 12.21 1.62
N MET A 170 -10.19 13.04 0.55
CA MET A 170 -11.26 14.05 0.39
C MET A 170 -12.65 13.40 0.43
N PRO A 171 -13.61 14.02 1.12
CA PRO A 171 -15.01 13.62 1.01
C PRO A 171 -15.46 13.73 -0.45
N GLN A 172 -16.07 12.69 -0.96
CA GLN A 172 -16.54 12.61 -2.34
C GLN A 172 -17.95 12.01 -2.35
N ASN A 173 -18.78 12.45 -3.28
CA ASN A 173 -20.11 11.86 -3.51
C ASN A 173 -20.04 10.58 -4.37
N TYR A 174 -18.85 10.09 -4.64
CA TYR A 174 -18.55 8.88 -5.40
C TYR A 174 -17.38 8.14 -4.78
N VAL A 175 -17.25 6.87 -5.08
CA VAL A 175 -16.14 6.03 -4.64
C VAL A 175 -15.28 5.68 -5.85
N MET A 176 -14.00 6.06 -5.82
CA MET A 176 -13.00 5.58 -6.76
C MET A 176 -12.40 4.29 -6.22
N THR A 177 -12.84 3.16 -6.73
CA THR A 177 -12.45 1.85 -6.21
C THR A 177 -11.11 1.37 -6.71
N GLU A 178 -10.77 1.77 -7.93
CA GLU A 178 -9.52 1.41 -8.58
C GLU A 178 -8.97 2.58 -9.40
N ILE A 179 -7.71 2.88 -9.17
CA ILE A 179 -6.94 3.87 -9.93
C ILE A 179 -5.64 3.20 -10.37
N VAL A 180 -5.31 3.33 -11.64
CA VAL A 180 -4.04 2.84 -12.19
C VAL A 180 -3.15 4.03 -12.50
N CYS A 181 -1.98 4.09 -11.87
CA CYS A 181 -0.99 5.13 -12.09
C CYS A 181 0.26 4.52 -12.71
N ASN A 182 0.61 4.95 -13.90
CA ASN A 182 1.85 4.58 -14.57
C ASN A 182 2.70 5.81 -14.85
N ALA A 183 4.03 5.65 -14.83
CA ALA A 183 4.94 6.69 -15.28
C ALA A 183 4.68 7.05 -16.75
N LYS A 184 4.94 8.31 -17.14
CA LYS A 184 4.87 8.73 -18.54
C LYS A 184 5.83 7.91 -19.37
N PHE A 185 5.32 7.28 -20.42
CA PHE A 185 6.09 6.37 -21.26
C PHE A 185 7.12 7.14 -22.10
N LYS A 186 8.40 6.79 -21.95
CA LYS A 186 9.37 6.89 -23.04
C LYS A 186 9.75 5.48 -23.45
N PRO A 187 9.98 5.18 -24.76
CA PRO A 187 10.32 3.83 -25.18
C PRO A 187 11.58 3.34 -24.45
N MET A 188 11.43 2.33 -23.61
CA MET A 188 12.56 1.74 -22.88
C MET A 188 13.31 0.75 -23.77
N LYS A 189 14.59 0.94 -23.98
CA LYS A 189 15.47 -0.06 -24.63
C LYS A 189 15.67 -1.32 -23.79
N ASN A 190 15.40 -1.29 -22.47
CA ASN A 190 15.78 -2.36 -21.53
C ASN A 190 14.67 -2.76 -20.52
N MET A 191 13.39 -2.74 -20.91
CA MET A 191 12.26 -3.14 -20.03
C MET A 191 12.43 -4.53 -19.41
N VAL A 192 13.01 -5.48 -20.15
CA VAL A 192 13.24 -6.85 -19.67
C VAL A 192 14.22 -6.86 -18.50
N GLN A 193 15.33 -6.14 -18.61
CA GLN A 193 16.34 -6.07 -17.54
C GLN A 193 15.81 -5.40 -16.27
N LEU A 194 14.97 -4.35 -16.41
CA LEU A 194 14.32 -3.70 -15.28
C LEU A 194 13.35 -4.64 -14.56
N ARG A 195 12.53 -5.33 -15.32
CA ARG A 195 11.62 -6.35 -14.80
C ARG A 195 12.40 -7.43 -14.03
N ASP A 196 13.47 -7.96 -14.63
CA ASP A 196 14.22 -9.05 -14.05
C ASP A 196 14.94 -8.62 -12.75
N LYS A 197 15.49 -7.40 -12.69
CA LYS A 197 16.09 -6.84 -11.47
C LYS A 197 15.04 -6.60 -10.37
N ALA A 198 13.91 -6.01 -10.69
CA ALA A 198 12.84 -5.77 -9.72
C ALA A 198 12.26 -7.09 -9.20
N THR A 199 12.06 -8.08 -10.06
CA THR A 199 11.65 -9.44 -9.69
C THR A 199 12.65 -10.08 -8.75
N ALA A 200 13.95 -9.98 -9.06
CA ALA A 200 15.01 -10.52 -8.22
C ALA A 200 15.04 -9.86 -6.84
N ASN A 201 14.82 -8.55 -6.75
CA ASN A 201 14.75 -7.83 -5.48
C ASN A 201 13.54 -8.27 -4.63
N VAL A 202 12.35 -8.40 -5.22
CA VAL A 202 11.16 -8.92 -4.53
C VAL A 202 11.39 -10.35 -4.03
N ILE A 203 11.98 -11.22 -4.88
CA ILE A 203 12.28 -12.61 -4.50
C ILE A 203 13.36 -12.65 -3.41
N ARG A 204 14.40 -11.83 -3.50
CA ARG A 204 15.45 -11.73 -2.47
C ARG A 204 14.87 -11.33 -1.14
N ASP A 205 14.00 -10.32 -1.09
CA ASP A 205 13.37 -9.87 0.14
C ASP A 205 12.47 -10.95 0.75
N MET A 206 11.75 -11.72 -0.08
CA MET A 206 11.00 -12.89 0.35
C MET A 206 11.91 -14.02 0.87
N GLN A 207 13.06 -14.30 0.20
CA GLN A 207 13.99 -15.36 0.58
C GLN A 207 14.80 -15.03 1.83
N LEU A 208 15.17 -13.78 2.05
CA LEU A 208 15.80 -13.33 3.30
C LEU A 208 14.87 -13.55 4.51
N GLU A 209 13.56 -13.57 4.27
CA GLU A 209 12.57 -13.87 5.30
C GLU A 209 12.26 -15.36 5.45
N VAL A 210 12.52 -16.17 4.43
CA VAL A 210 12.33 -17.64 4.46
C VAL A 210 13.56 -18.37 5.05
N LYS A 211 14.76 -17.77 4.98
CA LYS A 211 15.97 -18.32 5.59
C LYS A 211 16.09 -17.98 7.07
N GLN A 212 15.22 -18.50 7.86
CA GLN A 212 15.37 -18.86 9.28
C GLN A 212 14.03 -19.38 9.82
N PRO A 213 13.90 -20.57 10.34
CA PRO A 213 14.38 -20.96 11.65
C PRO A 213 14.84 -22.43 11.82
N TRP A 214 15.52 -23.06 10.86
CA TRP A 214 15.88 -24.48 10.96
C TRP A 214 17.38 -24.78 10.82
N GLU A 215 18.26 -23.79 10.96
CA GLU A 215 19.71 -24.02 11.08
C GLU A 215 20.19 -23.55 12.46
N GLU A 216 19.87 -24.34 13.49
CA GLU A 216 20.66 -24.58 14.70
C GLU A 216 20.76 -26.08 14.95
#